data_58f19fcb831717349ff75acf03796f77
#
_entry.id   58f19fcb831717349ff75acf03796f77
#
_cell.length_a   1.000
_cell.length_b   1.000
_cell.length_c   1.000
_cell.angle_alpha   90.00
_cell.angle_beta   90.00
_cell.angle_gamma   90.00
#
_symmetry.space_group_name_H-M   'P 1'
#
loop_
_entity.id
_entity.type
_entity.pdbx_description
1 polymer ?
#
loop_
_entity_poly.entity_id
_entity_poly.type
_entity_poly.pdbx_seq_one_letter_code
_entity_poly.pdbx_strand_id
1 'polypeptide(L)'
;MAIYFTLKEMTESSMAKAYQIDNEPKGEYIKENLKKVMYILDLTRVYIGKPIYINSGYRCKKLNEMVGGVSNSMHIKGLAADFRTTFEPDIETMYNYLNIRKEKFQITELIKYKRFIHMAISQSLTI
;
A
#
# COMPACT_ATOMS: atom_id res chain seq x y z
N MET A 1 -3.65 14.13 6.27
CA MET A 1 -2.51 13.71 7.11
C MET A 1 -2.72 12.31 7.62
N ALA A 2 -1.71 11.46 7.49
CA ALA A 2 -1.80 10.10 8.02
C ALA A 2 -1.65 10.10 9.55
N ILE A 3 -2.43 9.26 10.22
CA ILE A 3 -2.46 9.16 11.67
C ILE A 3 -1.70 7.90 12.12
N TYR A 4 -1.90 6.78 11.44
CA TYR A 4 -1.37 5.48 11.85
C TYR A 4 -0.16 5.02 11.05
N PHE A 5 0.12 5.66 9.92
CA PHE A 5 1.17 5.22 8.99
C PHE A 5 2.17 6.35 8.75
N THR A 6 3.41 5.96 8.47
CA THR A 6 4.49 6.90 8.15
C THR A 6 5.03 6.59 6.76
N LEU A 7 5.68 7.58 6.15
CA LEU A 7 6.36 7.36 4.86
C LEU A 7 7.45 6.30 5.01
N LYS A 8 8.09 6.22 6.17
CA LYS A 8 9.09 5.18 6.43
C LYS A 8 8.49 3.79 6.30
N GLU A 9 7.33 3.54 6.90
CA GLU A 9 6.64 2.25 6.78
C GLU A 9 6.30 1.91 5.33
N MET A 10 5.89 2.93 4.56
CA MET A 10 5.48 2.75 3.18
C MET A 10 6.66 2.49 2.23
N THR A 11 7.88 2.75 2.65
CA THR A 11 9.07 2.61 1.82
C THR A 11 10.06 1.57 2.36
N GLU A 12 9.80 1.03 3.54
CA GLU A 12 10.68 0.05 4.16
C GLU A 12 10.61 -1.30 3.45
N SER A 13 11.76 -1.93 3.25
CA SER A 13 11.86 -3.23 2.61
C SER A 13 13.07 -3.97 3.15
N SER A 14 12.85 -5.16 3.70
CA SER A 14 13.93 -6.01 4.17
C SER A 14 14.82 -6.49 3.03
N MET A 15 14.24 -6.74 1.85
CA MET A 15 15.01 -7.13 0.68
C MET A 15 15.89 -5.99 0.18
N ALA A 16 15.38 -4.76 0.16
CA ALA A 16 16.18 -3.60 -0.21
C ALA A 16 17.37 -3.44 0.73
N LYS A 17 17.17 -3.62 2.03
CA LYS A 17 18.24 -3.55 3.01
C LYS A 17 19.28 -4.66 2.78
N ALA A 18 18.82 -5.89 2.58
CA ALA A 18 19.69 -7.05 2.39
C ALA A 18 20.57 -6.90 1.14
N TYR A 19 20.06 -6.34 0.07
CA TYR A 19 20.77 -6.16 -1.20
C TYR A 19 21.30 -4.76 -1.40
N GLN A 20 21.25 -3.92 -0.36
CA GLN A 20 21.79 -2.55 -0.37
C GLN A 20 21.20 -1.70 -1.51
N ILE A 21 19.90 -1.84 -1.72
CA ILE A 21 19.15 -1.04 -2.70
C ILE A 21 18.58 0.17 -2.00
N ASP A 22 18.85 1.36 -2.59
CA ASP A 22 18.23 2.59 -2.12
C ASP A 22 16.78 2.63 -2.61
N ASN A 23 15.84 2.41 -1.69
CA ASN A 23 14.42 2.42 -1.98
C ASN A 23 13.76 3.75 -1.60
N GLU A 24 14.54 4.82 -1.44
CA GLU A 24 14.00 6.13 -1.14
C GLU A 24 13.28 6.69 -2.37
N PRO A 25 12.03 7.15 -2.23
CA PRO A 25 11.31 7.72 -3.39
C PRO A 25 12.02 8.96 -3.92
N LYS A 26 12.18 9.01 -5.23
CA LYS A 26 12.71 10.17 -5.91
C LYS A 26 11.55 10.96 -6.51
N GLY A 27 11.37 12.19 -6.07
CA GLY A 27 10.30 13.05 -6.52
C GLY A 27 9.12 13.13 -5.57
N GLU A 28 8.57 14.33 -5.45
CA GLU A 28 7.48 14.61 -4.53
C GLU A 28 6.18 13.92 -4.92
N TYR A 29 5.96 13.67 -6.23
CA TYR A 29 4.70 13.06 -6.67
C TYR A 29 4.51 11.66 -6.09
N ILE A 30 5.60 10.89 -5.92
CA ILE A 30 5.52 9.56 -5.30
C ILE A 30 5.09 9.68 -3.85
N LYS A 31 5.69 10.63 -3.12
CA LYS A 31 5.33 10.87 -1.72
C LYS A 31 3.88 11.30 -1.57
N GLU A 32 3.40 12.17 -2.46
CA GLU A 32 2.00 12.58 -2.46
C GLU A 32 1.07 11.41 -2.74
N ASN A 33 1.43 10.54 -3.68
CA ASN A 33 0.67 9.33 -3.96
C ASN A 33 0.61 8.41 -2.73
N LEU A 34 1.75 8.21 -2.06
CA LEU A 34 1.81 7.39 -0.85
C LEU A 34 0.91 7.95 0.26
N LYS A 35 0.85 9.27 0.39
CA LYS A 35 -0.04 9.91 1.37
C LYS A 35 -1.52 9.58 1.11
N LYS A 36 -1.91 9.47 -0.16
CA LYS A 36 -3.28 9.09 -0.53
C LYS A 36 -3.57 7.65 -0.12
N VAL A 37 -2.64 6.75 -0.36
CA VAL A 37 -2.74 5.35 0.07
C VAL A 37 -2.84 5.29 1.60
N MET A 38 -1.97 6.03 2.29
CA MET A 38 -1.96 6.09 3.76
C MET A 38 -3.29 6.59 4.32
N TYR A 39 -3.91 7.55 3.68
CA TYR A 39 -5.22 8.07 4.09
C TYR A 39 -6.28 6.96 4.07
N ILE A 40 -6.34 6.19 3.00
CA ILE A 40 -7.29 5.08 2.89
C ILE A 40 -6.98 4.00 3.94
N LEU A 41 -5.70 3.71 4.15
CA LEU A 41 -5.29 2.73 5.17
C LEU A 41 -5.65 3.21 6.59
N ASP A 42 -5.53 4.51 6.87
CA ASP A 42 -5.97 5.09 8.15
C ASP A 42 -7.45 4.83 8.39
N LEU A 43 -8.29 5.08 7.38
CA LEU A 43 -9.73 4.85 7.48
C LEU A 43 -10.03 3.38 7.70
N THR A 44 -9.33 2.51 7.01
CA THR A 44 -9.48 1.06 7.16
C THR A 44 -9.07 0.62 8.57
N ARG A 45 -7.95 1.16 9.06
CA ARG A 45 -7.45 0.91 10.42
C ARG A 45 -8.48 1.29 11.49
N VAL A 46 -9.10 2.44 11.32
CA VAL A 46 -10.16 2.90 12.23
C VAL A 46 -11.35 1.95 12.18
N TYR A 47 -11.75 1.56 10.98
CA TYR A 47 -12.91 0.69 10.80
C TYR A 47 -12.74 -0.66 11.49
N ILE A 48 -11.60 -1.34 11.30
CA ILE A 48 -11.39 -2.66 11.90
C ILE A 48 -10.97 -2.57 13.36
N GLY A 49 -10.49 -1.42 13.82
CA GLY A 49 -10.08 -1.22 15.22
C GLY A 49 -8.84 -1.98 15.64
N LYS A 50 -8.01 -2.42 14.69
CA LYS A 50 -6.81 -3.23 14.92
C LYS A 50 -5.67 -2.77 14.04
N PRO A 51 -4.40 -3.01 14.45
CA PRO A 51 -3.26 -2.63 13.64
C PRO A 51 -3.25 -3.28 12.26
N ILE A 52 -2.84 -2.51 11.27
CA ILE A 52 -2.59 -2.97 9.91
C ILE A 52 -1.07 -2.86 9.68
N TYR A 53 -0.49 -3.89 9.09
CA TYR A 53 0.94 -3.96 8.80
C TYR A 53 1.16 -3.94 7.29
N ILE A 54 2.17 -3.17 6.86
CA ILE A 54 2.49 -3.04 5.44
C ILE A 54 3.50 -4.13 5.06
N ASN A 55 3.12 -4.97 4.10
CA ASN A 55 4.03 -5.96 3.51
C ASN A 55 4.92 -5.31 2.46
N SER A 56 4.33 -4.45 1.64
CA SER A 56 5.03 -3.74 0.57
C SER A 56 4.26 -2.48 0.21
N GLY A 57 4.93 -1.35 0.26
CA GLY A 57 4.40 -0.08 -0.22
C GLY A 57 5.10 0.32 -1.51
N TYR A 58 5.89 1.40 -1.46
CA TYR A 58 6.67 1.83 -2.60
C TYR A 58 7.81 0.85 -2.90
N ARG A 59 8.04 0.61 -4.19
CA ARG A 59 9.20 -0.13 -4.69
C ARG A 59 9.85 0.66 -5.81
N CYS A 60 11.16 0.93 -5.69
CA CYS A 60 11.91 1.46 -6.82
C CYS A 60 11.97 0.40 -7.93
N LYS A 61 12.32 0.80 -9.15
CA LYS A 61 12.35 -0.13 -10.29
C LYS A 61 13.21 -1.34 -10.02
N LYS A 62 14.41 -1.12 -9.47
CA LYS A 62 15.35 -2.22 -9.20
C LYS A 62 14.78 -3.22 -8.19
N LEU A 63 14.19 -2.72 -7.10
CA LEU A 63 13.58 -3.59 -6.11
C LEU A 63 12.40 -4.36 -6.72
N ASN A 64 11.58 -3.66 -7.53
CA ASN A 64 10.44 -4.30 -8.18
C ASN A 64 10.87 -5.45 -9.08
N GLU A 65 11.95 -5.30 -9.84
CA GLU A 65 12.50 -6.37 -10.67
C GLU A 65 12.96 -7.55 -9.82
N MET A 66 13.63 -7.28 -8.71
CA MET A 66 14.15 -8.32 -7.83
C MET A 66 13.06 -9.17 -7.19
N VAL A 67 11.93 -8.57 -6.85
CA VAL A 67 10.81 -9.32 -6.25
C VAL A 67 9.88 -9.93 -7.31
N GLY A 68 10.22 -9.79 -8.58
CA GLY A 68 9.43 -10.37 -9.66
C GLY A 68 8.16 -9.60 -9.99
N GLY A 69 8.09 -8.32 -9.65
CA GLY A 69 6.95 -7.49 -9.96
C GLY A 69 6.88 -7.16 -11.46
N VAL A 70 5.66 -6.88 -11.94
CA VAL A 70 5.48 -6.46 -13.33
C VAL A 70 6.10 -5.08 -13.54
N SER A 71 6.58 -4.82 -14.77
CA SER A 71 7.32 -3.57 -15.06
C SER A 71 6.49 -2.30 -14.90
N ASN A 72 5.16 -2.40 -15.01
CA ASN A 72 4.25 -1.29 -14.83
C ASN A 72 3.51 -1.34 -13.49
N SER A 73 4.09 -1.97 -12.49
CA SER A 73 3.49 -2.08 -11.17
C SER A 73 3.16 -0.71 -10.56
N MET A 74 1.99 -0.62 -9.95
CA MET A 74 1.57 0.60 -9.25
C MET A 74 2.40 0.87 -7.99
N HIS A 75 3.09 -0.15 -7.46
CA HIS A 75 4.05 0.04 -6.36
C HIS A 75 5.19 0.99 -6.73
N ILE A 76 5.59 1.00 -7.99
CA ILE A 76 6.67 1.90 -8.47
C ILE A 76 6.23 3.36 -8.41
N LYS A 77 4.93 3.61 -8.57
CA LYS A 77 4.36 4.96 -8.58
C LYS A 77 3.94 5.45 -7.19
N GLY A 78 4.06 4.60 -6.17
CA GLY A 78 3.56 4.94 -4.84
C GLY A 78 2.04 4.88 -4.75
N LEU A 79 1.38 4.18 -5.65
CA LEU A 79 -0.09 4.10 -5.72
C LEU A 79 -0.64 2.76 -5.26
N ALA A 80 0.19 1.92 -4.67
CA ALA A 80 -0.22 0.59 -4.24
C ALA A 80 0.37 0.24 -2.88
N ALA A 81 -0.32 -0.65 -2.17
CA ALA A 81 0.18 -1.27 -0.96
C ALA A 81 -0.36 -2.69 -0.84
N ASP A 82 0.48 -3.55 -0.31
CA ASP A 82 0.10 -4.88 0.16
C ASP A 82 0.14 -4.83 1.68
N PHE A 83 -0.94 -5.25 2.34
CA PHE A 83 -1.08 -5.07 3.78
C PHE A 83 -1.90 -6.18 4.41
N ARG A 84 -1.72 -6.35 5.72
CA ARG A 84 -2.35 -7.43 6.47
C ARG A 84 -2.66 -7.02 7.91
N THR A 85 -3.40 -7.90 8.57
CA THR A 85 -3.57 -7.89 10.04
C THR A 85 -3.04 -9.20 10.61
N THR A 86 -2.97 -9.29 11.94
CA THR A 86 -2.52 -10.52 12.60
C THR A 86 -3.62 -11.58 12.73
N PHE A 87 -4.88 -11.21 12.48
CA PHE A 87 -6.02 -12.11 12.58
C PHE A 87 -6.62 -12.31 11.19
N GLU A 88 -6.40 -13.47 10.57
CA GLU A 88 -6.79 -13.72 9.18
C GLU A 88 -8.24 -13.38 8.85
N PRO A 89 -9.26 -13.67 9.71
CA PRO A 89 -10.64 -13.29 9.38
C PRO A 89 -10.85 -11.79 9.13
N ASP A 90 -9.98 -10.93 9.64
CA ASP A 90 -10.06 -9.49 9.39
C ASP A 90 -9.71 -9.12 7.94
N ILE A 91 -9.04 -10.00 7.22
CA ILE A 91 -8.75 -9.81 5.79
C ILE A 91 -10.07 -9.67 5.02
N GLU A 92 -11.02 -10.54 5.27
CA GLU A 92 -12.34 -10.47 4.65
C GLU A 92 -13.06 -9.17 5.01
N THR A 93 -13.01 -8.78 6.27
CA THR A 93 -13.63 -7.54 6.75
C THR A 93 -13.03 -6.31 6.06
N MET A 94 -11.70 -6.25 5.95
CA MET A 94 -11.01 -5.16 5.25
C MET A 94 -11.38 -5.14 3.77
N TYR A 95 -11.38 -6.31 3.14
CA TYR A 95 -11.71 -6.41 1.72
C TYR A 95 -13.12 -5.89 1.46
N ASN A 96 -14.09 -6.31 2.25
CA ASN A 96 -15.48 -5.87 2.08
C ASN A 96 -15.62 -4.37 2.30
N TYR A 97 -14.94 -3.83 3.32
CA TYR A 97 -14.92 -2.39 3.58
C TYR A 97 -14.43 -1.61 2.37
N LEU A 98 -13.30 -2.04 1.80
CA LEU A 98 -12.68 -1.38 0.65
C LEU A 98 -13.48 -1.59 -0.63
N ASN A 99 -14.00 -2.79 -0.83
CA ASN A 99 -14.75 -3.13 -2.04
C ASN A 99 -16.03 -2.30 -2.17
N ILE A 100 -16.74 -2.09 -1.08
CA ILE A 100 -17.94 -1.24 -1.05
C ILE A 100 -17.57 0.21 -1.39
N ARG A 101 -16.37 0.65 -1.01
CA ARG A 101 -15.89 2.03 -1.20
C ARG A 101 -14.96 2.18 -2.40
N LYS A 102 -14.93 1.18 -3.27
CA LYS A 102 -14.01 1.12 -4.40
C LYS A 102 -14.10 2.36 -5.29
N GLU A 103 -15.31 2.80 -5.59
CA GLU A 103 -15.52 3.99 -6.41
C GLU A 103 -15.13 5.27 -5.66
N LYS A 104 -15.57 5.40 -4.42
CA LYS A 104 -15.26 6.57 -3.59
C LYS A 104 -13.76 6.78 -3.41
N PHE A 105 -13.02 5.71 -3.18
CA PHE A 105 -11.57 5.75 -2.97
C PHE A 105 -10.78 5.64 -4.26
N GLN A 106 -11.47 5.54 -5.40
CA GLN A 106 -10.84 5.37 -6.72
C GLN A 106 -9.84 4.22 -6.74
N ILE A 107 -10.25 3.10 -6.15
CA ILE A 107 -9.45 1.89 -6.12
C ILE A 107 -9.49 1.26 -7.52
N THR A 108 -8.31 1.09 -8.11
CA THR A 108 -8.16 0.52 -9.46
C THR A 108 -7.85 -0.97 -9.43
N GLU A 109 -7.25 -1.45 -8.34
CA GLU A 109 -6.95 -2.85 -8.12
C GLU A 109 -7.25 -3.20 -6.67
N LEU A 110 -7.96 -4.29 -6.46
CA LEU A 110 -8.25 -4.77 -5.11
C LEU A 110 -8.29 -6.30 -5.16
N ILE A 111 -7.26 -6.92 -4.61
CA ILE A 111 -7.09 -8.37 -4.67
C ILE A 111 -6.97 -8.90 -3.25
N LYS A 112 -7.83 -9.83 -2.91
CA LYS A 112 -7.79 -10.48 -1.61
C LYS A 112 -7.03 -11.80 -1.73
N TYR A 113 -5.88 -11.87 -1.06
CA TYR A 113 -5.15 -13.12 -0.87
C TYR A 113 -5.50 -13.69 0.50
N LYS A 114 -5.05 -14.89 0.79
CA LYS A 114 -5.37 -15.54 2.06
C LYS A 114 -4.89 -14.74 3.27
N ARG A 115 -3.70 -14.15 3.18
CA ARG A 115 -3.04 -13.51 4.33
C ARG A 115 -2.79 -12.02 4.16
N PHE A 116 -3.18 -11.45 3.03
CA PHE A 116 -2.99 -10.01 2.81
C PHE A 116 -3.89 -9.52 1.68
N ILE A 117 -3.96 -8.20 1.56
CA ILE A 117 -4.70 -7.54 0.48
C ILE A 117 -3.71 -6.72 -0.33
N HIS A 118 -3.88 -6.77 -1.65
CA HIS A 118 -3.24 -5.84 -2.57
C HIS A 118 -4.25 -4.79 -2.97
N MET A 119 -3.88 -3.51 -2.84
CA MET A 119 -4.73 -2.39 -3.25
C MET A 119 -3.91 -1.41 -4.06
N ALA A 120 -4.47 -0.96 -5.19
CA ALA A 120 -3.92 0.17 -5.94
C ALA A 120 -5.03 1.19 -6.18
N ILE A 121 -4.63 2.45 -6.29
CA ILE A 121 -5.55 3.57 -6.43
C ILE A 121 -5.17 4.43 -7.62
N SER A 122 -6.11 5.27 -8.06
CA SER A 122 -5.86 6.25 -9.10
C SER A 122 -5.07 7.44 -8.54
N GLN A 123 -4.13 7.95 -9.32
CA GLN A 123 -3.40 9.16 -8.98
C GLN A 123 -4.33 10.38 -8.88
N SER A 124 -5.50 10.32 -9.51
CA SER A 124 -6.46 11.43 -9.50
C SER A 124 -7.23 11.59 -8.20
N LEU A 125 -7.10 10.63 -7.27
CA LEU A 125 -7.79 10.75 -5.98
C LEU A 125 -7.34 12.01 -5.25
N THR A 126 -8.31 12.79 -4.80
CA THR A 126 -8.07 14.00 -4.00
C THR A 126 -8.52 13.75 -2.56
N ILE A 127 -7.65 14.04 -1.63
CA ILE A 127 -7.94 13.86 -0.20
C ILE A 127 -7.96 15.21 0.52
#